data_808425e9cd86274ab3dfbd14c76bebba
#
_entry.id   808425e9cd86274ab3dfbd14c76bebba
#
_cell.length_a   1.000
_cell.length_b   1.000
_cell.length_c   1.000
_cell.angle_alpha   90.00
_cell.angle_beta   90.00
_cell.angle_gamma   90.00
#
_symmetry.space_group_name_H-M   'P 1'
#
loop_
_entity.id
_entity.type
_entity.pdbx_description
1 polymer ?
#
loop_
_entity_poly.entity_id
_entity_poly.type
_entity_poly.pdbx_seq_one_letter_code
_entity_poly.pdbx_strand_id
1 'polypeptide(L)'
;MNQVICVYSSSSCAIDKEYFAVAAALGREIAQRGDFLLFGGGMLGLMGATAKAVHELQGKVIGVIPEALNLKNVVYEYCDELIVTPDMRTRKATMDRRSDAFIALPGGYGTLEELLEIITLKQLNYHQKPVIILNTANFYDQLLAQFDKIIDLNFAKPDCRKLYHVTTSVTEALAYIDNYQPVAARPKWLTEVEKK
;
A
#
# COMPACT_ATOMS: atom_id res chain seq x y z
N MET A 1 0.03 -11.26 -17.31
CA MET A 1 0.25 -12.05 -16.07
C MET A 1 -0.54 -11.34 -14.99
N ASN A 2 -1.17 -12.08 -14.08
CA ASN A 2 -1.89 -11.51 -12.94
C ASN A 2 -0.88 -10.88 -11.98
N GLN A 3 -1.08 -9.64 -11.58
CA GLN A 3 -0.20 -8.94 -10.63
C GLN A 3 -0.67 -9.17 -9.20
N VAL A 4 0.27 -9.18 -8.26
CA VAL A 4 -0.02 -9.20 -6.81
C VAL A 4 0.06 -7.78 -6.28
N ILE A 5 -1.08 -7.20 -5.96
CA ILE A 5 -1.22 -5.84 -5.47
C ILE A 5 -1.34 -5.86 -3.94
N CYS A 6 -0.31 -5.32 -3.27
CA CYS A 6 -0.33 -5.16 -1.82
C CYS A 6 -1.13 -3.92 -1.43
N VAL A 7 -2.11 -4.08 -0.54
CA VAL A 7 -2.92 -2.97 -0.05
C VAL A 7 -2.70 -2.79 1.46
N TYR A 8 -2.15 -1.64 1.84
CA TYR A 8 -2.06 -1.18 3.21
C TYR A 8 -3.27 -0.34 3.56
N SER A 9 -3.93 -0.60 4.68
CA SER A 9 -5.16 0.08 5.03
C SER A 9 -5.52 -0.04 6.52
N SER A 10 -6.49 0.76 6.96
CA SER A 10 -6.98 0.79 8.33
C SER A 10 -7.69 -0.51 8.74
N SER A 11 -7.49 -0.92 9.99
CA SER A 11 -8.31 -1.93 10.68
C SER A 11 -9.50 -1.33 11.44
N SER A 12 -9.64 0.01 11.49
CA SER A 12 -10.73 0.67 12.22
C SER A 12 -12.06 0.53 11.48
N CYS A 13 -13.10 0.21 12.24
CA CYS A 13 -14.51 0.24 11.77
C CYS A 13 -15.21 1.58 12.09
N ALA A 14 -14.59 2.46 12.90
CA ALA A 14 -15.16 3.72 13.35
C ALA A 14 -14.73 4.91 12.48
N ILE A 15 -14.83 4.76 11.16
CA ILE A 15 -14.47 5.76 10.14
C ILE A 15 -15.63 5.96 9.18
N ASP A 16 -15.60 7.05 8.41
CA ASP A 16 -16.68 7.40 7.49
C ASP A 16 -16.88 6.38 6.37
N LYS A 17 -18.13 6.26 5.92
CA LYS A 17 -18.56 5.26 4.93
C LYS A 17 -17.86 5.42 3.57
N GLU A 18 -17.45 6.64 3.24
CA GLU A 18 -16.75 6.91 1.97
C GLU A 18 -15.44 6.15 1.85
N TYR A 19 -14.68 5.99 2.94
CA TYR A 19 -13.45 5.18 2.95
C TYR A 19 -13.73 3.71 2.65
N PHE A 20 -14.82 3.17 3.20
CA PHE A 20 -15.25 1.80 2.90
C PHE A 20 -15.69 1.63 1.44
N ALA A 21 -16.37 2.64 0.89
CA ALA A 21 -16.81 2.62 -0.51
C ALA A 21 -15.60 2.55 -1.48
N VAL A 22 -14.56 3.35 -1.22
CA VAL A 22 -13.32 3.35 -2.02
C VAL A 22 -12.54 2.04 -1.84
N ALA A 23 -12.44 1.51 -0.62
CA ALA A 23 -11.78 0.23 -0.36
C ALA A 23 -12.48 -0.93 -1.09
N ALA A 24 -13.81 -0.96 -1.06
CA ALA A 24 -14.59 -1.97 -1.78
C ALA A 24 -14.49 -1.79 -3.31
N ALA A 25 -14.48 -0.55 -3.83
CA ALA A 25 -14.26 -0.28 -5.24
C ALA A 25 -12.88 -0.80 -5.70
N LEU A 26 -11.83 -0.54 -4.92
CA LEU A 26 -10.49 -1.05 -5.20
C LEU A 26 -10.47 -2.58 -5.23
N GLY A 27 -11.10 -3.24 -4.26
CA GLY A 27 -11.18 -4.70 -4.23
C GLY A 27 -11.87 -5.28 -5.46
N ARG A 28 -13.00 -4.69 -5.87
CA ARG A 28 -13.71 -5.12 -7.09
C ARG A 28 -12.87 -4.93 -8.36
N GLU A 29 -12.21 -3.79 -8.52
CA GLU A 29 -11.38 -3.55 -9.70
C GLU A 29 -10.16 -4.48 -9.75
N ILE A 30 -9.51 -4.79 -8.62
CA ILE A 30 -8.45 -5.80 -8.54
C ILE A 30 -8.96 -7.16 -9.04
N ALA A 31 -10.12 -7.61 -8.56
CA ALA A 31 -10.70 -8.89 -8.97
C ALA A 31 -11.10 -8.91 -10.45
N GLN A 32 -11.74 -7.84 -10.97
CA GLN A 32 -12.15 -7.74 -12.39
C GLN A 32 -10.97 -7.81 -13.36
N ARG A 33 -9.80 -7.35 -12.93
CA ARG A 33 -8.56 -7.42 -13.71
C ARG A 33 -7.91 -8.81 -13.68
N GLY A 34 -8.38 -9.68 -12.80
CA GLY A 34 -7.76 -10.96 -12.50
C GLY A 34 -6.48 -10.85 -11.68
N ASP A 35 -6.19 -9.68 -11.10
CA ASP A 35 -5.07 -9.47 -10.20
C ASP A 35 -5.37 -10.05 -8.82
N PHE A 36 -4.35 -10.24 -7.98
CA PHE A 36 -4.46 -10.79 -6.64
C PHE A 36 -4.31 -9.69 -5.60
N LEU A 37 -5.21 -9.67 -4.62
CA LEU A 37 -5.03 -8.85 -3.43
C LEU A 37 -4.05 -9.52 -2.47
N LEU A 38 -3.00 -8.81 -2.06
CA LEU A 38 -2.19 -9.15 -0.90
C LEU A 38 -2.41 -8.08 0.18
N PHE A 39 -2.66 -8.50 1.44
CA PHE A 39 -2.96 -7.56 2.51
C PHE A 39 -2.58 -8.10 3.89
N GLY A 40 -2.78 -7.29 4.91
CA GLY A 40 -2.42 -7.61 6.30
C GLY A 40 -3.19 -8.73 6.99
N GLY A 41 -4.06 -9.45 6.28
CA GLY A 41 -4.78 -10.61 6.82
C GLY A 41 -5.92 -10.29 7.79
N GLY A 42 -6.20 -9.02 8.10
CA GLY A 42 -7.24 -8.62 9.06
C GLY A 42 -8.65 -8.57 8.46
N MET A 43 -9.65 -8.99 9.24
CA MET A 43 -11.05 -8.98 8.80
C MET A 43 -11.78 -7.65 9.05
N LEU A 44 -11.20 -6.74 9.81
CA LEU A 44 -11.83 -5.50 10.25
C LEU A 44 -11.42 -4.30 9.37
N GLY A 45 -12.24 -3.25 9.43
CA GLY A 45 -11.98 -1.97 8.75
C GLY A 45 -11.89 -2.10 7.24
N LEU A 46 -11.01 -1.29 6.63
CA LEU A 46 -10.81 -1.25 5.19
C LEU A 46 -10.13 -2.53 4.68
N MET A 47 -9.30 -3.18 5.49
CA MET A 47 -8.70 -4.48 5.17
C MET A 47 -9.77 -5.50 4.81
N GLY A 48 -10.71 -5.73 5.72
CA GLY A 48 -11.82 -6.67 5.50
C GLY A 48 -12.76 -6.24 4.38
N ALA A 49 -13.01 -4.94 4.22
CA ALA A 49 -13.85 -4.41 3.14
C ALA A 49 -13.25 -4.69 1.75
N THR A 50 -11.94 -4.45 1.58
CA THR A 50 -11.23 -4.73 0.34
C THR A 50 -11.24 -6.23 0.03
N ALA A 51 -10.89 -7.08 1.00
CA ALA A 51 -10.83 -8.53 0.82
C ALA A 51 -12.20 -9.14 0.46
N LYS A 52 -13.26 -8.71 1.14
CA LYS A 52 -14.64 -9.13 0.83
C LYS A 52 -15.05 -8.74 -0.59
N ALA A 53 -14.74 -7.50 -1.00
CA ALA A 53 -15.07 -7.02 -2.33
C ALA A 53 -14.33 -7.77 -3.45
N VAL A 54 -13.10 -8.24 -3.20
CA VAL A 54 -12.39 -9.15 -4.11
C VAL A 54 -13.13 -10.48 -4.23
N HIS A 55 -13.53 -11.09 -3.11
CA HIS A 55 -14.23 -12.37 -3.11
C HIS A 55 -15.66 -12.30 -3.69
N GLU A 56 -16.35 -11.15 -3.58
CA GLU A 56 -17.66 -10.93 -4.24
C GLU A 56 -17.58 -11.17 -5.76
N LEU A 57 -16.43 -10.96 -6.36
CA LEU A 57 -16.17 -11.19 -7.79
C LEU A 57 -15.26 -12.41 -8.05
N GLN A 58 -15.15 -13.33 -7.09
CA GLN A 58 -14.37 -14.57 -7.19
C GLN A 58 -12.87 -14.33 -7.46
N GLY A 59 -12.35 -13.15 -7.08
CA GLY A 59 -10.94 -12.82 -7.11
C GLY A 59 -10.16 -13.54 -6.00
N LYS A 60 -8.83 -13.48 -6.05
CA LYS A 60 -7.95 -14.15 -5.08
C LYS A 60 -7.39 -13.19 -4.04
N VAL A 61 -7.35 -13.68 -2.81
CA VAL A 61 -6.93 -12.92 -1.63
C VAL A 61 -5.81 -13.67 -0.89
N ILE A 62 -4.67 -13.00 -0.70
CA ILE A 62 -3.51 -13.49 0.04
C ILE A 62 -3.39 -12.67 1.32
N GLY A 63 -3.59 -13.30 2.47
CA GLY A 63 -3.40 -12.67 3.79
C GLY A 63 -2.01 -12.96 4.35
N VAL A 64 -1.36 -11.94 4.93
CA VAL A 64 -0.09 -12.13 5.66
C VAL A 64 -0.26 -11.60 7.07
N ILE A 65 -0.21 -12.47 8.07
CA ILE A 65 -0.52 -12.14 9.45
C ILE A 65 0.55 -12.69 10.39
N PRO A 66 1.00 -11.96 11.44
CA PRO A 66 1.88 -12.54 12.44
C PRO A 66 1.10 -13.42 13.40
N GLU A 67 1.75 -14.44 13.98
CA GLU A 67 1.13 -15.36 14.93
C GLU A 67 0.36 -14.64 16.05
N ALA A 68 0.93 -13.57 16.59
CA ALA A 68 0.32 -12.79 17.67
C ALA A 68 -1.04 -12.16 17.30
N LEU A 69 -1.32 -11.96 16.01
CA LEU A 69 -2.59 -11.41 15.50
C LEU A 69 -3.44 -12.46 14.77
N ASN A 70 -2.99 -13.70 14.66
CA ASN A 70 -3.74 -14.80 14.07
C ASN A 70 -4.78 -15.32 15.07
N LEU A 71 -5.72 -14.46 15.43
CA LEU A 71 -6.74 -14.71 16.43
C LEU A 71 -8.12 -14.73 15.77
N LYS A 72 -9.01 -15.59 16.29
CA LYS A 72 -10.41 -15.61 15.90
C LYS A 72 -11.04 -14.22 16.04
N ASN A 73 -11.82 -13.80 15.04
CA ASN A 73 -12.41 -12.47 14.91
C ASN A 73 -11.41 -11.31 14.61
N VAL A 74 -10.14 -11.60 14.38
CA VAL A 74 -9.13 -10.65 13.92
C VAL A 74 -8.70 -11.00 12.50
N VAL A 75 -8.38 -12.27 12.26
CA VAL A 75 -7.94 -12.77 10.96
C VAL A 75 -9.11 -12.95 9.99
N TYR A 76 -8.87 -12.65 8.72
CA TYR A 76 -9.79 -12.96 7.64
C TYR A 76 -9.61 -14.41 7.19
N GLU A 77 -10.40 -15.32 7.78
CA GLU A 77 -10.25 -16.79 7.64
C GLU A 77 -10.52 -17.30 6.20
N TYR A 78 -11.11 -16.48 5.33
CA TYR A 78 -11.50 -16.85 3.96
C TYR A 78 -10.40 -16.60 2.92
N CYS A 79 -9.18 -16.21 3.32
CA CYS A 79 -8.08 -16.04 2.37
C CYS A 79 -7.85 -17.32 1.55
N ASP A 80 -7.61 -17.17 0.25
CA ASP A 80 -7.19 -18.30 -0.62
C ASP A 80 -5.80 -18.81 -0.21
N GLU A 81 -4.95 -17.90 0.29
CA GLU A 81 -3.67 -18.21 0.91
C GLU A 81 -3.51 -17.36 2.17
N LEU A 82 -3.31 -17.99 3.32
CA LEU A 82 -2.99 -17.31 4.58
C LEU A 82 -1.57 -17.65 5.01
N ILE A 83 -0.70 -16.65 5.02
CA ILE A 83 0.70 -16.78 5.41
C ILE A 83 0.83 -16.28 6.85
N VAL A 84 1.06 -17.21 7.77
CA VAL A 84 1.35 -16.87 9.17
C VAL A 84 2.85 -16.69 9.35
N THR A 85 3.25 -15.57 9.94
CA THR A 85 4.66 -15.22 10.15
C THR A 85 4.99 -15.11 11.65
N PRO A 86 6.24 -15.36 12.07
CA PRO A 86 6.59 -15.34 13.49
C PRO A 86 6.50 -13.95 14.13
N ASP A 87 6.69 -12.88 13.32
CA ASP A 87 6.72 -11.51 13.81
C ASP A 87 6.32 -10.48 12.74
N MET A 88 6.18 -9.21 13.15
CA MET A 88 5.80 -8.10 12.27
C MET A 88 6.86 -7.77 11.21
N ARG A 89 8.14 -7.97 11.48
CA ARG A 89 9.23 -7.69 10.51
C ARG A 89 9.19 -8.71 9.39
N THR A 90 9.10 -9.99 9.73
CA THR A 90 8.96 -11.09 8.77
C THR A 90 7.69 -10.94 7.93
N ARG A 91 6.58 -10.49 8.55
CA ARG A 91 5.33 -10.17 7.85
C ARG A 91 5.57 -9.12 6.76
N LYS A 92 6.12 -7.96 7.09
CA LYS A 92 6.37 -6.88 6.13
C LYS A 92 7.33 -7.30 5.02
N ALA A 93 8.43 -7.96 5.38
CA ALA A 93 9.36 -8.50 4.39
C ALA A 93 8.72 -9.54 3.45
N THR A 94 7.75 -10.32 3.95
CA THR A 94 7.00 -11.27 3.13
C THR A 94 6.03 -10.53 2.19
N MET A 95 5.32 -9.52 2.69
CA MET A 95 4.44 -8.67 1.88
C MET A 95 5.23 -7.98 0.76
N ASP A 96 6.40 -7.41 1.07
CA ASP A 96 7.25 -6.79 0.05
C ASP A 96 7.68 -7.80 -1.02
N ARG A 97 8.24 -8.94 -0.64
CA ARG A 97 8.73 -9.94 -1.62
C ARG A 97 7.64 -10.50 -2.53
N ARG A 98 6.41 -10.66 -2.02
CA ARG A 98 5.28 -11.27 -2.72
C ARG A 98 4.51 -10.32 -3.62
N SER A 99 4.75 -9.02 -3.54
CA SER A 99 3.98 -8.00 -4.24
C SER A 99 4.67 -7.49 -5.49
N ASP A 100 3.90 -7.10 -6.49
CA ASP A 100 4.35 -6.42 -7.70
C ASP A 100 4.10 -4.91 -7.61
N ALA A 101 3.11 -4.49 -6.81
CA ALA A 101 2.72 -3.10 -6.62
C ALA A 101 2.21 -2.88 -5.19
N PHE A 102 2.21 -1.62 -4.74
CA PHE A 102 1.71 -1.20 -3.42
C PHE A 102 0.70 -0.07 -3.56
N ILE A 103 -0.42 -0.19 -2.84
CA ILE A 103 -1.42 0.87 -2.71
C ILE A 103 -1.67 1.11 -1.22
N ALA A 104 -1.53 2.37 -0.75
CA ALA A 104 -1.92 2.77 0.59
C ALA A 104 -3.28 3.48 0.55
N LEU A 105 -4.28 2.87 1.15
CA LEU A 105 -5.55 3.49 1.52
C LEU A 105 -5.38 4.26 2.84
N PRO A 106 -6.29 5.18 3.20
CA PRO A 106 -6.30 5.80 4.52
C PRO A 106 -6.17 4.79 5.67
N GLY A 107 -5.32 5.12 6.65
CA GLY A 107 -5.08 4.23 7.76
C GLY A 107 -4.33 4.88 8.92
N GLY A 108 -4.12 4.12 9.99
CA GLY A 108 -3.43 4.57 11.18
C GLY A 108 -1.91 4.42 11.10
N TYR A 109 -1.28 4.38 12.29
CA TYR A 109 0.19 4.30 12.41
C TYR A 109 0.79 3.09 11.69
N GLY A 110 0.13 1.92 11.71
CA GLY A 110 0.61 0.73 11.00
C GLY A 110 0.64 0.93 9.49
N THR A 111 -0.39 1.54 8.92
CA THR A 111 -0.44 1.86 7.49
C THR A 111 0.63 2.88 7.10
N LEU A 112 0.85 3.90 7.93
CA LEU A 112 1.90 4.89 7.71
C LEU A 112 3.30 4.25 7.80
N GLU A 113 3.51 3.38 8.77
CA GLU A 113 4.79 2.68 8.96
C GLU A 113 5.11 1.79 7.75
N GLU A 114 4.14 1.00 7.28
CA GLU A 114 4.26 0.16 6.09
C GLU A 114 4.53 1.00 4.82
N LEU A 115 3.79 2.10 4.62
CA LEU A 115 3.98 3.02 3.49
C LEU A 115 5.37 3.66 3.48
N LEU A 116 5.81 4.18 4.62
CA LEU A 116 7.11 4.86 4.73
C LEU A 116 8.27 3.88 4.57
N GLU A 117 8.13 2.64 5.05
CA GLU A 117 9.12 1.59 4.84
C GLU A 117 9.29 1.29 3.35
N ILE A 118 8.19 1.05 2.62
CA ILE A 118 8.24 0.74 1.18
C ILE A 118 8.80 1.91 0.37
N ILE A 119 8.43 3.15 0.66
CA ILE A 119 9.02 4.34 0.02
C ILE A 119 10.54 4.39 0.31
N THR A 120 10.94 4.12 1.55
CA THR A 120 12.36 4.13 1.94
C THR A 120 13.14 3.02 1.24
N LEU A 121 12.62 1.81 1.17
CA LEU A 121 13.24 0.70 0.46
C LEU A 121 13.39 1.01 -1.03
N LYS A 122 12.40 1.66 -1.64
CA LYS A 122 12.48 2.12 -3.03
C LYS A 122 13.54 3.21 -3.21
N GLN A 123 13.61 4.19 -2.30
CA GLN A 123 14.65 5.23 -2.31
C GLN A 123 16.06 4.63 -2.20
N LEU A 124 16.21 3.55 -1.44
CA LEU A 124 17.47 2.82 -1.26
C LEU A 124 17.73 1.78 -2.37
N ASN A 125 16.85 1.68 -3.36
CA ASN A 125 16.95 0.78 -4.50
C ASN A 125 16.88 -0.72 -4.15
N TYR A 126 16.20 -1.09 -3.06
CA TYR A 126 15.89 -2.48 -2.74
C TYR A 126 14.77 -3.03 -3.64
N HIS A 127 13.88 -2.17 -4.14
CA HIS A 127 12.89 -2.50 -5.15
C HIS A 127 12.62 -1.32 -6.08
N GLN A 128 11.97 -1.61 -7.23
CA GLN A 128 11.56 -0.60 -8.22
C GLN A 128 10.05 -0.67 -8.51
N LYS A 129 9.27 -1.24 -7.60
CA LYS A 129 7.82 -1.44 -7.77
C LYS A 129 7.05 -0.12 -7.66
N PRO A 130 5.89 0.04 -8.32
CA PRO A 130 5.02 1.19 -8.15
C PRO A 130 4.48 1.27 -6.73
N VAL A 131 4.44 2.48 -6.17
CA VAL A 131 3.86 2.80 -4.86
C VAL A 131 2.84 3.90 -5.05
N ILE A 132 1.59 3.65 -4.66
CA ILE A 132 0.48 4.57 -4.84
C ILE A 132 -0.10 4.96 -3.48
N ILE A 133 -0.33 6.24 -3.29
CA ILE A 133 -1.09 6.81 -2.16
C ILE A 133 -2.48 7.16 -2.69
N LEU A 134 -3.49 6.39 -2.30
CA LEU A 134 -4.87 6.66 -2.65
C LEU A 134 -5.46 7.64 -1.62
N ASN A 135 -5.40 8.95 -1.97
CA ASN A 135 -5.70 10.06 -1.07
C ASN A 135 -7.21 10.35 -0.99
N THR A 136 -7.98 9.35 -0.55
CA THR A 136 -9.42 9.46 -0.35
C THR A 136 -9.73 10.59 0.63
N ALA A 137 -10.67 11.47 0.25
CA ALA A 137 -11.13 12.60 1.07
C ALA A 137 -9.98 13.48 1.61
N ASN A 138 -8.89 13.59 0.85
CA ASN A 138 -7.71 14.39 1.22
C ASN A 138 -7.04 13.97 2.54
N PHE A 139 -7.21 12.69 2.93
CA PHE A 139 -6.70 12.15 4.19
C PHE A 139 -5.19 12.34 4.37
N TYR A 140 -4.43 12.22 3.29
CA TYR A 140 -2.97 12.30 3.30
C TYR A 140 -2.40 13.69 3.03
N ASP A 141 -3.20 14.76 2.89
CA ASP A 141 -2.72 16.10 2.53
C ASP A 141 -1.61 16.59 3.47
N GLN A 142 -1.77 16.41 4.78
CA GLN A 142 -0.77 16.85 5.76
C GLN A 142 0.53 16.03 5.69
N LEU A 143 0.44 14.74 5.39
CA LEU A 143 1.61 13.89 5.16
C LEU A 143 2.35 14.30 3.89
N LEU A 144 1.61 14.59 2.81
CA LEU A 144 2.18 15.05 1.55
C LEU A 144 2.86 16.42 1.70
N ALA A 145 2.25 17.32 2.45
CA ALA A 145 2.86 18.60 2.81
C ALA A 145 4.15 18.40 3.63
N GLN A 146 4.19 17.39 4.52
CA GLN A 146 5.41 17.05 5.24
C GLN A 146 6.49 16.48 4.30
N PHE A 147 6.13 15.69 3.30
CA PHE A 147 7.07 15.19 2.28
C PHE A 147 7.66 16.34 1.45
N ASP A 148 6.84 17.30 1.06
CA ASP A 148 7.33 18.51 0.37
C ASP A 148 8.30 19.30 1.25
N LYS A 149 7.98 19.48 2.53
CA LYS A 149 8.86 20.15 3.49
C LYS A 149 10.22 19.46 3.65
N ILE A 150 10.24 18.12 3.68
CA ILE A 150 11.46 17.31 3.72
C ILE A 150 12.35 17.61 2.52
N ILE A 151 11.76 17.73 1.33
CA ILE A 151 12.47 18.03 0.09
C ILE A 151 12.91 19.50 0.05
N ASP A 152 12.04 20.42 0.40
CA ASP A 152 12.31 21.85 0.36
C ASP A 152 13.41 22.29 1.33
N LEU A 153 13.55 21.59 2.45
CA LEU A 153 14.61 21.78 3.43
C LEU A 153 15.85 20.90 3.17
N ASN A 154 15.93 20.21 2.03
CA ASN A 154 17.05 19.37 1.60
C ASN A 154 17.34 18.16 2.51
N PHE A 155 16.35 17.64 3.26
CA PHE A 155 16.45 16.34 3.93
C PHE A 155 16.30 15.17 2.94
N ALA A 156 15.71 15.41 1.77
CA ALA A 156 15.64 14.46 0.66
C ALA A 156 15.81 15.19 -0.68
N LYS A 157 16.19 14.46 -1.73
CA LYS A 157 16.35 15.00 -3.08
C LYS A 157 15.00 15.32 -3.72
N PRO A 158 14.92 16.29 -4.65
CA PRO A 158 13.71 16.59 -5.41
C PRO A 158 13.13 15.36 -6.14
N ASP A 159 13.98 14.47 -6.64
CA ASP A 159 13.55 13.23 -7.31
C ASP A 159 12.78 12.27 -6.40
N CYS A 160 12.82 12.45 -5.07
CA CYS A 160 12.03 11.65 -4.14
C CYS A 160 10.52 11.80 -4.33
N ARG A 161 10.05 12.89 -4.97
CA ARG A 161 8.65 13.03 -5.39
C ARG A 161 8.21 11.94 -6.39
N LYS A 162 9.15 11.32 -7.10
CA LYS A 162 8.89 10.26 -8.08
C LYS A 162 8.83 8.86 -7.47
N LEU A 163 9.09 8.72 -6.15
CA LEU A 163 9.07 7.42 -5.47
C LEU A 163 7.65 6.87 -5.31
N TYR A 164 6.65 7.74 -5.32
CA TYR A 164 5.24 7.41 -5.16
C TYR A 164 4.37 8.23 -6.13
N HIS A 165 3.19 7.73 -6.38
CA HIS A 165 2.13 8.42 -7.12
C HIS A 165 0.95 8.71 -6.20
N VAL A 166 0.35 9.88 -6.31
CA VAL A 166 -0.80 10.29 -5.50
C VAL A 166 -2.01 10.46 -6.41
N THR A 167 -3.10 9.83 -6.05
CA THR A 167 -4.38 9.99 -6.74
C THR A 167 -5.55 9.81 -5.78
N THR A 168 -6.73 10.30 -6.15
CA THR A 168 -8.00 10.03 -5.45
C THR A 168 -8.85 8.99 -6.18
N SER A 169 -8.42 8.55 -7.36
CA SER A 169 -9.16 7.63 -8.24
C SER A 169 -8.58 6.22 -8.20
N VAL A 170 -9.42 5.22 -7.92
CA VAL A 170 -9.06 3.80 -7.98
C VAL A 170 -8.61 3.42 -9.39
N THR A 171 -9.36 3.83 -10.41
CA THR A 171 -9.04 3.53 -11.81
C THR A 171 -7.70 4.12 -12.23
N GLU A 172 -7.40 5.35 -11.83
CA GLU A 172 -6.10 5.99 -12.08
C GLU A 172 -4.96 5.27 -11.36
N ALA A 173 -5.18 4.84 -10.10
CA ALA A 173 -4.20 4.08 -9.34
C ALA A 173 -3.79 2.78 -10.07
N LEU A 174 -4.75 2.04 -10.57
CA LEU A 174 -4.49 0.78 -11.29
C LEU A 174 -3.92 1.03 -12.69
N ALA A 175 -4.37 2.05 -13.40
CA ALA A 175 -3.78 2.46 -14.68
C ALA A 175 -2.31 2.91 -14.52
N TYR A 176 -1.96 3.55 -13.41
CA TYR A 176 -0.58 3.89 -13.09
C TYR A 176 0.30 2.64 -12.92
N ILE A 177 -0.22 1.59 -12.27
CA ILE A 177 0.50 0.31 -12.14
C ILE A 177 0.78 -0.30 -13.51
N ASP A 178 -0.20 -0.31 -14.42
CA ASP A 178 -0.06 -0.90 -15.76
C ASP A 178 0.99 -0.19 -16.62
N ASN A 179 1.08 1.12 -16.48
CA ASN A 179 1.96 1.97 -17.30
C ASN A 179 3.26 2.33 -16.57
N TYR A 180 3.50 1.75 -15.39
CA TYR A 180 4.63 2.10 -14.56
C TYR A 180 5.98 1.80 -15.23
N GLN A 181 6.85 2.80 -15.24
CA GLN A 181 8.24 2.65 -15.63
C GLN A 181 9.15 2.88 -14.41
N PRO A 182 10.07 1.95 -14.13
CA PRO A 182 10.98 2.11 -13.01
C PRO A 182 11.73 3.44 -13.04
N VAL A 183 11.77 4.14 -11.91
CA VAL A 183 12.54 5.39 -11.77
C VAL A 183 14.00 5.04 -11.61
N ALA A 184 14.87 5.63 -12.45
CA ALA A 184 16.31 5.43 -12.32
C ALA A 184 16.78 5.88 -10.92
N ALA A 185 17.35 4.95 -10.17
CA ALA A 185 17.85 5.23 -8.83
C ALA A 185 19.07 6.14 -8.90
N ARG A 186 18.98 7.32 -8.30
CA ARG A 186 20.14 8.17 -8.02
C ARG A 186 20.65 7.90 -6.60
N PRO A 187 21.96 8.07 -6.34
CA PRO A 187 22.48 7.92 -4.98
C PRO A 187 21.68 8.77 -3.99
N LYS A 188 21.30 8.19 -2.85
CA LYS A 188 20.48 8.87 -1.81
C LYS A 188 21.16 10.12 -1.26
N TRP A 189 22.50 10.11 -1.20
CA TRP A 189 23.29 11.10 -0.46
C TRP A 189 23.25 12.48 -1.12
N LEU A 190 22.88 13.50 -0.34
CA LEU A 190 23.03 14.91 -0.65
C LEU A 190 24.35 15.37 -0.01
N THR A 191 25.38 15.62 -0.82
CA THR A 191 26.65 16.18 -0.35
C THR A 191 26.70 17.70 -0.51
N GLU A 192 25.87 18.24 -1.41
CA GLU A 192 25.72 19.67 -1.67
C GLU A 192 24.23 20.00 -1.89
N VAL A 193 23.84 21.26 -1.65
CA VAL A 193 22.46 21.72 -1.93
C VAL A 193 22.23 21.67 -3.43
N GLU A 194 21.37 20.77 -3.89
CA GLU A 194 20.94 20.75 -5.29
C GLU A 194 20.14 22.04 -5.56
N LYS A 195 20.63 22.90 -6.45
CA LYS A 195 19.91 24.10 -6.85
C LYS A 195 18.60 23.70 -7.54
N LYS A 196 17.52 24.31 -7.10
CA LYS A 196 16.16 24.15 -7.65
C LYS A 196 16.09 24.63 -9.08
#